data_15d9f6b2a0e7b655212650cae8ad3509
#
_entry.id   15d9f6b2a0e7b655212650cae8ad3509
#
_cell.length_a   1.000
_cell.length_b   1.000
_cell.length_c   1.000
_cell.angle_alpha   90.00
_cell.angle_beta   90.00
_cell.angle_gamma   90.00
#
_symmetry.space_group_name_H-M   'P 1'
#
loop_
_entity.id
_entity.type
_entity.pdbx_description
1 polymer ?
#
loop_
_entity_poly.entity_id
_entity_poly.type
_entity_poly.pdbx_seq_one_letter_code
_entity_poly.pdbx_strand_id
1 'polypeptide(L)'
;SVGFDLSSTVNLVQNVDLGVYDLEPFGIEFNTDGTRMFVIGTWDNGVDEYKLTTGFDISTASFVCFLGVSSQEVNPSGIAFNNDGSKMFIVGNHGDEVNEYALTSPFSLCTYSGVYTGDVIDTSDTDAYDTDANGDDLSVTLVRLGSVEGSGTEVSAGSVLTGTYGQLTLAANGSYTYAANTAAADALDPGDVVTESFNYTVSDGNGGTDIAVITITIIGINDNPVANNDTNSVAASQTLTVTDGSSDVLNNDTDVDAHASLSVSSITATTAGGSATDVNPGTTYSSGYTSVTGSYGTLRIGADGTYQYIAGSSGGTDVFTYTLYDGTATTTATLTITVNSAPVAADNTGIVNEDGTLTVSDGASANSITTAAITYDANDTFDMSAVSGEN
;
A
#
# COMPACT_ATOMS: atom_id res chain seq x y z
N SER A 1 8.89 20.71 -38.36
CA SER A 1 7.81 20.98 -37.41
C SER A 1 6.52 20.39 -37.99
N VAL A 2 5.95 19.43 -37.33
CA VAL A 2 4.61 18.95 -37.64
C VAL A 2 3.67 19.99 -37.04
N GLY A 3 3.15 20.90 -37.88
CA GLY A 3 2.15 21.87 -37.46
C GLY A 3 0.82 21.16 -37.22
N PHE A 4 0.13 21.48 -36.15
CA PHE A 4 -1.26 21.06 -35.95
C PHE A 4 -2.12 21.75 -37.01
N ASP A 5 -2.81 20.97 -37.85
CA ASP A 5 -3.74 21.46 -38.85
C ASP A 5 -5.16 21.47 -38.28
N LEU A 6 -5.68 22.65 -37.98
CA LEU A 6 -7.06 22.87 -37.54
C LEU A 6 -8.05 23.09 -38.71
N SER A 7 -7.63 22.84 -39.96
CA SER A 7 -8.53 22.92 -41.10
C SER A 7 -9.51 21.75 -41.23
N SER A 8 -9.29 20.66 -40.47
CA SER A 8 -10.22 19.54 -40.36
C SER A 8 -11.34 19.85 -39.36
N THR A 9 -12.50 19.22 -39.54
CA THR A 9 -13.64 19.34 -38.61
C THR A 9 -13.23 18.87 -37.22
N VAL A 10 -13.24 19.79 -36.26
CA VAL A 10 -13.02 19.46 -34.83
C VAL A 10 -14.36 19.03 -34.22
N ASN A 11 -14.44 17.81 -33.72
CA ASN A 11 -15.61 17.30 -33.03
C ASN A 11 -15.30 17.13 -31.55
N LEU A 12 -16.29 17.43 -30.70
CA LEU A 12 -16.21 17.06 -29.29
C LEU A 12 -16.17 15.54 -29.20
N VAL A 13 -15.10 14.99 -28.58
CA VAL A 13 -14.93 13.56 -28.38
C VAL A 13 -15.44 13.14 -26.99
N GLN A 14 -15.10 13.91 -25.99
CA GLN A 14 -15.45 13.61 -24.57
C GLN A 14 -15.65 14.91 -23.80
N ASN A 15 -16.43 14.84 -22.71
CA ASN A 15 -16.48 15.83 -21.65
C ASN A 15 -16.50 15.11 -20.32
N VAL A 16 -15.95 15.75 -19.29
CA VAL A 16 -16.07 15.34 -17.90
C VAL A 16 -16.76 16.47 -17.14
N ASP A 17 -17.68 16.11 -16.28
CA ASP A 17 -18.30 17.04 -15.35
C ASP A 17 -17.41 17.09 -14.10
N LEU A 18 -16.77 18.23 -13.85
CA LEU A 18 -15.94 18.44 -12.67
C LEU A 18 -16.78 18.61 -11.38
N GLY A 19 -18.09 18.73 -11.56
CA GLY A 19 -19.09 18.63 -10.50
C GLY A 19 -18.95 19.71 -9.45
N VAL A 20 -18.82 19.23 -8.19
CA VAL A 20 -18.72 20.09 -7.01
C VAL A 20 -17.30 20.57 -6.70
N TYR A 21 -16.30 20.10 -7.45
CA TYR A 21 -14.90 20.36 -7.14
C TYR A 21 -14.41 21.69 -7.73
N ASP A 22 -14.72 21.99 -8.98
CA ASP A 22 -14.39 23.28 -9.59
C ASP A 22 -15.52 23.74 -10.52
N LEU A 23 -16.18 24.85 -10.18
CA LEU A 23 -17.26 25.46 -10.96
C LEU A 23 -16.75 26.51 -11.96
N GLU A 24 -15.51 26.97 -11.84
CA GLU A 24 -14.89 27.97 -12.70
C GLU A 24 -13.46 27.57 -13.11
N PRO A 25 -13.29 26.45 -13.88
CA PRO A 25 -11.97 26.00 -14.32
C PRO A 25 -11.36 26.95 -15.35
N PHE A 26 -10.09 27.28 -15.19
CA PHE A 26 -9.33 28.17 -16.08
C PHE A 26 -8.19 27.47 -16.83
N GLY A 27 -7.62 26.42 -16.26
CA GLY A 27 -6.49 25.72 -16.85
C GLY A 27 -6.53 24.21 -16.57
N ILE A 28 -5.89 23.48 -17.46
CA ILE A 28 -5.74 22.03 -17.34
C ILE A 28 -4.33 21.65 -17.76
N GLU A 29 -3.73 20.72 -17.03
CA GLU A 29 -2.43 20.12 -17.32
C GLU A 29 -2.48 18.61 -17.08
N PHE A 30 -1.61 17.85 -17.75
CA PHE A 30 -1.49 16.41 -17.56
C PHE A 30 -0.06 16.07 -17.18
N ASN A 31 0.12 14.98 -16.43
CA ASN A 31 1.44 14.38 -16.31
C ASN A 31 1.90 13.73 -17.63
N THR A 32 3.14 13.27 -17.68
CA THR A 32 3.80 12.86 -18.93
C THR A 32 3.12 11.69 -19.65
N ASP A 33 2.49 10.78 -18.93
CA ASP A 33 1.81 9.60 -19.48
C ASP A 33 0.28 9.76 -19.55
N GLY A 34 -0.24 10.93 -19.12
CA GLY A 34 -1.66 11.26 -19.14
C GLY A 34 -2.52 10.53 -18.10
N THR A 35 -1.90 9.83 -17.14
CA THR A 35 -2.62 9.12 -16.08
C THR A 35 -3.07 10.03 -14.94
N ARG A 36 -2.59 11.27 -14.91
CA ARG A 36 -3.01 12.32 -13.98
C ARG A 36 -3.38 13.59 -14.75
N MET A 37 -4.46 14.21 -14.33
CA MET A 37 -4.98 15.47 -14.82
C MET A 37 -5.08 16.45 -13.66
N PHE A 38 -4.68 17.68 -13.91
CA PHE A 38 -4.74 18.78 -12.94
C PHE A 38 -5.60 19.87 -13.50
N VAL A 39 -6.57 20.32 -12.75
CA VAL A 39 -7.47 21.43 -13.12
C VAL A 39 -7.24 22.56 -12.13
N ILE A 40 -7.11 23.78 -12.61
CA ILE A 40 -6.96 24.97 -11.80
C ILE A 40 -8.12 25.92 -12.06
N GLY A 41 -8.68 26.44 -10.99
CA GLY A 41 -9.84 27.33 -11.06
C GLY A 41 -9.89 28.39 -9.98
N THR A 42 -10.85 29.32 -10.10
CA THR A 42 -11.01 30.44 -9.19
C THR A 42 -12.13 30.24 -8.17
N TRP A 43 -12.93 29.18 -8.29
CA TRP A 43 -14.01 28.92 -7.35
C TRP A 43 -13.50 28.63 -5.93
N ASP A 44 -12.50 27.78 -5.85
CA ASP A 44 -11.86 27.38 -4.59
C ASP A 44 -10.40 27.86 -4.45
N ASN A 45 -9.92 28.62 -5.46
CA ASN A 45 -8.55 29.15 -5.53
C ASN A 45 -7.48 28.08 -5.38
N GLY A 46 -7.62 26.99 -6.14
CA GLY A 46 -6.73 25.86 -6.01
C GLY A 46 -6.53 25.02 -7.25
N VAL A 47 -5.93 23.89 -7.06
CA VAL A 47 -5.66 22.87 -8.08
C VAL A 47 -6.28 21.55 -7.66
N ASP A 48 -7.16 21.04 -8.49
CA ASP A 48 -7.73 19.71 -8.38
C ASP A 48 -6.87 18.69 -9.11
N GLU A 49 -6.50 17.61 -8.46
CA GLU A 49 -5.84 16.45 -9.07
C GLU A 49 -6.86 15.35 -9.35
N TYR A 50 -6.83 14.80 -10.57
CA TYR A 50 -7.62 13.64 -11.00
C TYR A 50 -6.69 12.52 -11.47
N LYS A 51 -7.04 11.28 -11.14
CA LYS A 51 -6.43 10.07 -11.69
C LYS A 51 -7.25 9.56 -12.87
N LEU A 52 -6.58 9.18 -13.95
CA LEU A 52 -7.19 8.57 -15.13
C LEU A 52 -6.76 7.10 -15.21
N THR A 53 -7.70 6.19 -15.33
CA THR A 53 -7.39 4.75 -15.52
C THR A 53 -6.86 4.45 -16.92
N THR A 54 -7.15 5.34 -17.88
CA THR A 54 -6.59 5.31 -19.23
C THR A 54 -5.97 6.67 -19.54
N GLY A 55 -4.68 6.71 -19.85
CA GLY A 55 -3.95 7.95 -20.09
C GLY A 55 -4.61 8.82 -21.17
N PHE A 56 -4.80 10.11 -20.86
CA PHE A 56 -5.47 11.11 -21.69
C PHE A 56 -6.96 10.84 -22.01
N ASP A 57 -7.58 9.85 -21.36
CA ASP A 57 -9.01 9.59 -21.48
C ASP A 57 -9.74 10.19 -20.27
N ILE A 58 -10.22 11.42 -20.44
CA ILE A 58 -10.88 12.19 -19.38
C ILE A 58 -12.20 11.56 -18.89
N SER A 59 -12.82 10.65 -19.65
CA SER A 59 -14.00 9.91 -19.19
C SER A 59 -13.70 8.94 -18.06
N THR A 60 -12.42 8.62 -17.84
CA THR A 60 -11.94 7.73 -16.79
C THR A 60 -11.42 8.49 -15.56
N ALA A 61 -11.59 9.83 -15.54
CA ALA A 61 -11.09 10.67 -14.47
C ALA A 61 -11.85 10.42 -13.16
N SER A 62 -11.12 10.25 -12.09
CA SER A 62 -11.60 10.24 -10.71
C SER A 62 -10.85 11.28 -9.91
N PHE A 63 -11.56 12.05 -9.10
CA PHE A 63 -10.97 13.05 -8.22
C PHE A 63 -10.03 12.40 -7.22
N VAL A 64 -8.87 13.03 -6.97
CA VAL A 64 -7.85 12.53 -6.04
C VAL A 64 -7.72 13.48 -4.86
N CYS A 65 -7.46 14.76 -5.12
CA CYS A 65 -7.32 15.76 -4.06
C CYS A 65 -7.33 17.17 -4.60
N PHE A 66 -7.42 18.12 -3.68
CA PHE A 66 -7.38 19.55 -3.88
C PHE A 66 -6.16 20.16 -3.16
N LEU A 67 -5.49 21.09 -3.82
CA LEU A 67 -4.45 21.95 -3.23
C LEU A 67 -4.88 23.40 -3.30
N GLY A 68 -5.23 24.02 -2.17
CA GLY A 68 -5.48 25.43 -2.06
C GLY A 68 -4.20 26.25 -2.26
N VAL A 69 -4.25 27.27 -3.10
CA VAL A 69 -3.12 28.17 -3.38
C VAL A 69 -3.46 29.63 -3.06
N SER A 70 -4.57 29.87 -2.41
CA SER A 70 -5.11 31.20 -2.09
C SER A 70 -4.16 32.09 -1.29
N SER A 71 -3.27 31.50 -0.50
CA SER A 71 -2.24 32.26 0.24
C SER A 71 -1.18 32.91 -0.63
N GLN A 72 -0.99 32.43 -1.89
CA GLN A 72 -0.06 32.95 -2.86
C GLN A 72 -0.79 33.58 -4.05
N GLU A 73 -1.93 33.00 -4.49
CA GLU A 73 -2.67 33.44 -5.66
C GLU A 73 -4.18 33.25 -5.45
N VAL A 74 -4.94 34.35 -5.33
CA VAL A 74 -6.40 34.33 -5.08
C VAL A 74 -7.23 34.22 -6.37
N ASN A 75 -6.63 34.32 -7.55
CA ASN A 75 -7.27 34.12 -8.83
C ASN A 75 -6.36 33.33 -9.76
N PRO A 76 -6.07 32.07 -9.43
CA PRO A 76 -5.20 31.24 -10.24
C PRO A 76 -5.83 30.95 -11.59
N SER A 77 -5.04 31.00 -12.69
CA SER A 77 -5.57 30.88 -14.04
C SER A 77 -4.70 30.02 -14.95
N GLY A 78 -3.53 29.60 -14.51
CA GLY A 78 -2.65 28.73 -15.29
C GLY A 78 -1.76 27.87 -14.42
N ILE A 79 -1.54 26.65 -14.87
CA ILE A 79 -0.72 25.63 -14.22
C ILE A 79 0.25 25.02 -15.22
N ALA A 80 1.44 24.69 -14.79
CA ALA A 80 2.44 23.91 -15.54
C ALA A 80 3.33 23.10 -14.59
N PHE A 81 3.90 22.00 -15.09
CA PHE A 81 4.91 21.23 -14.38
C PHE A 81 6.26 21.27 -15.11
N ASN A 82 7.36 21.07 -14.39
CA ASN A 82 8.61 20.75 -15.03
C ASN A 82 8.61 19.30 -15.57
N ASN A 83 9.61 18.94 -16.38
CA ASN A 83 9.61 17.68 -17.13
C ASN A 83 9.56 16.41 -16.24
N ASP A 84 10.09 16.46 -15.02
CA ASP A 84 10.12 15.34 -14.08
C ASP A 84 8.99 15.41 -13.04
N GLY A 85 8.12 16.43 -13.10
CA GLY A 85 7.01 16.61 -12.19
C GLY A 85 7.38 16.96 -10.76
N SER A 86 8.64 17.26 -10.48
CA SER A 86 9.11 17.63 -9.12
C SER A 86 8.74 19.07 -8.75
N LYS A 87 8.30 19.88 -9.70
CA LYS A 87 7.89 21.26 -9.52
C LYS A 87 6.63 21.59 -10.26
N MET A 88 5.74 22.35 -9.62
CA MET A 88 4.54 22.92 -10.18
C MET A 88 4.67 24.43 -10.19
N PHE A 89 4.18 25.07 -11.24
CA PHE A 89 4.16 26.53 -11.42
C PHE A 89 2.73 27.00 -11.61
N ILE A 90 2.33 28.01 -10.84
CA ILE A 90 1.00 28.61 -10.91
C ILE A 90 1.14 30.08 -11.25
N VAL A 91 0.27 30.56 -12.14
CA VAL A 91 0.10 31.97 -12.46
C VAL A 91 -1.37 32.35 -12.30
N GLY A 92 -1.60 33.60 -11.95
CA GLY A 92 -2.95 34.15 -11.83
C GLY A 92 -3.00 35.65 -12.12
N ASN A 93 -4.13 36.27 -11.77
CA ASN A 93 -4.36 37.69 -12.03
C ASN A 93 -4.09 38.59 -10.84
N HIS A 94 -3.70 38.02 -9.71
CA HIS A 94 -3.40 38.77 -8.48
C HIS A 94 -1.93 38.65 -8.17
N GLY A 95 -1.21 39.79 -8.14
CA GLY A 95 0.21 39.84 -7.80
C GLY A 95 1.20 39.84 -8.98
N ASP A 96 0.77 39.51 -10.20
CA ASP A 96 1.61 39.46 -11.43
C ASP A 96 2.86 38.54 -11.27
N GLU A 97 2.76 37.45 -10.52
CA GLU A 97 3.86 36.56 -10.13
C GLU A 97 3.70 35.15 -10.73
N VAL A 98 4.78 34.39 -10.75
CA VAL A 98 4.78 32.95 -10.99
C VAL A 98 5.15 32.29 -9.67
N ASN A 99 4.23 31.54 -9.11
CA ASN A 99 4.47 30.82 -7.87
C ASN A 99 5.03 29.42 -8.16
N GLU A 100 6.19 29.08 -7.61
CA GLU A 100 6.83 27.77 -7.75
C GLU A 100 6.57 26.93 -6.50
N TYR A 101 6.03 25.73 -6.68
CA TYR A 101 5.80 24.73 -5.64
C TYR A 101 6.72 23.53 -5.86
N ALA A 102 7.44 23.10 -4.83
CA ALA A 102 8.19 21.86 -4.86
C ALA A 102 7.27 20.70 -4.44
N LEU A 103 7.19 19.67 -5.26
CA LEU A 103 6.41 18.47 -4.98
C LEU A 103 7.31 17.39 -4.39
N THR A 104 6.88 16.76 -3.31
CA THR A 104 7.61 15.66 -2.65
C THR A 104 7.51 14.37 -3.44
N SER A 105 6.44 14.21 -4.23
CA SER A 105 6.29 13.13 -5.22
C SER A 105 6.01 13.74 -6.59
N PRO A 106 6.69 13.29 -7.66
CA PRO A 106 6.48 13.80 -9.00
C PRO A 106 5.02 13.73 -9.46
N PHE A 107 4.50 14.85 -9.98
CA PHE A 107 3.13 14.96 -10.46
C PHE A 107 2.07 14.50 -9.44
N SER A 108 2.29 14.77 -8.14
CA SER A 108 1.30 14.48 -7.09
C SER A 108 1.19 15.65 -6.14
N LEU A 109 -0.01 16.18 -6.00
CA LEU A 109 -0.35 17.25 -5.07
C LEU A 109 -0.60 16.69 -3.67
N CYS A 110 -0.93 15.43 -3.58
CA CYS A 110 -1.36 14.74 -2.37
C CYS A 110 -0.21 14.10 -1.61
N THR A 111 0.75 14.89 -1.19
CA THR A 111 1.64 14.48 -0.10
C THR A 111 1.16 15.16 1.18
N TYR A 112 -0.01 14.72 1.60
CA TYR A 112 -0.66 15.31 2.75
C TYR A 112 -0.03 14.76 4.04
N SER A 113 0.49 15.65 4.86
CA SER A 113 1.01 15.28 6.20
C SER A 113 -0.10 14.97 7.20
N GLY A 114 -1.35 14.86 6.76
CA GLY A 114 -2.49 14.59 7.62
C GLY A 114 -2.86 15.73 8.59
N VAL A 115 -2.22 16.90 8.49
CA VAL A 115 -2.50 18.06 9.38
C VAL A 115 -2.90 19.27 8.53
N TYR A 116 -4.14 19.71 8.69
CA TYR A 116 -4.66 20.93 8.10
C TYR A 116 -4.63 22.08 9.13
N THR A 117 -4.33 23.30 8.69
CA THR A 117 -4.32 24.50 9.52
C THR A 117 -5.23 25.56 8.93
N GLY A 118 -5.98 26.26 9.76
CA GLY A 118 -6.84 27.37 9.37
C GLY A 118 -7.05 28.33 10.53
N ASP A 119 -7.84 29.37 10.33
CA ASP A 119 -8.23 30.35 11.35
C ASP A 119 -9.68 30.76 11.16
N VAL A 120 -10.46 30.83 12.23
CA VAL A 120 -11.88 31.23 12.20
C VAL A 120 -12.11 32.71 12.49
N ILE A 121 -11.08 33.44 12.91
CA ILE A 121 -11.17 34.87 13.30
C ILE A 121 -10.31 35.77 12.39
N ASP A 122 -9.28 35.22 11.70
CA ASP A 122 -8.35 36.00 10.89
C ASP A 122 -9.05 36.64 9.70
N THR A 123 -9.10 37.96 9.66
CA THR A 123 -9.71 38.78 8.59
C THR A 123 -8.88 38.78 7.28
N SER A 124 -7.67 38.21 7.29
CA SER A 124 -6.83 38.08 6.10
C SER A 124 -7.18 36.84 5.27
N ASP A 125 -7.92 35.89 5.86
CA ASP A 125 -8.50 34.76 5.15
C ASP A 125 -9.75 35.20 4.38
N THR A 126 -9.90 34.78 3.13
CA THR A 126 -11.06 35.12 2.29
C THR A 126 -12.29 34.26 2.58
N ASP A 127 -12.12 33.20 3.35
CA ASP A 127 -13.21 32.36 3.83
C ASP A 127 -14.04 33.08 4.91
N ALA A 128 -15.21 32.56 5.24
CA ALA A 128 -16.07 33.14 6.24
C ALA A 128 -15.35 33.21 7.61
N TYR A 129 -15.04 34.43 8.05
CA TYR A 129 -14.45 34.69 9.35
C TYR A 129 -15.45 35.38 10.28
N ASP A 130 -15.29 35.16 11.57
CA ASP A 130 -16.15 35.78 12.58
C ASP A 130 -15.90 37.29 12.70
N THR A 131 -16.96 38.05 12.84
CA THR A 131 -16.89 39.53 12.95
C THR A 131 -17.66 40.04 14.13
N ASP A 132 -17.18 41.14 14.73
CA ASP A 132 -17.91 41.90 15.69
C ASP A 132 -18.33 43.27 15.13
N ALA A 133 -19.59 43.65 15.33
CA ALA A 133 -20.17 44.92 14.80
C ALA A 133 -19.55 46.18 15.43
N ASN A 134 -19.02 46.06 16.63
CA ASN A 134 -18.37 47.15 17.36
C ASN A 134 -16.86 47.20 17.14
N GLY A 135 -16.29 46.12 16.52
CA GLY A 135 -14.86 45.96 16.30
C GLY A 135 -14.11 45.48 17.53
N ASP A 136 -14.81 44.79 18.43
CA ASP A 136 -14.18 44.19 19.62
C ASP A 136 -13.32 42.98 19.23
N ASP A 137 -12.26 42.70 20.00
CA ASP A 137 -11.40 41.56 19.81
C ASP A 137 -12.15 40.25 20.12
N LEU A 138 -12.27 39.38 19.14
CA LEU A 138 -12.93 38.09 19.28
C LEU A 138 -11.98 37.00 19.82
N SER A 139 -12.55 36.06 20.57
CA SER A 139 -11.82 34.89 21.06
C SER A 139 -12.71 33.66 21.09
N VAL A 140 -12.17 32.51 20.68
CA VAL A 140 -12.84 31.22 20.86
C VAL A 140 -12.73 30.78 22.31
N THR A 141 -13.84 30.36 22.90
CA THR A 141 -13.93 29.97 24.31
C THR A 141 -14.15 28.45 24.48
N LEU A 142 -15.06 27.90 23.71
CA LEU A 142 -15.49 26.50 23.80
C LEU A 142 -15.52 25.84 22.41
N VAL A 143 -15.27 24.53 22.38
CA VAL A 143 -15.35 23.69 21.15
C VAL A 143 -16.14 22.43 21.50
N ARG A 144 -16.93 21.91 20.52
CA ARG A 144 -17.75 20.70 20.65
C ARG A 144 -17.70 19.90 19.35
N LEU A 145 -17.83 18.57 19.45
CA LEU A 145 -17.99 17.72 18.28
C LEU A 145 -19.44 17.80 17.75
N GLY A 146 -19.57 17.88 16.43
CA GLY A 146 -20.86 17.85 15.72
C GLY A 146 -21.27 19.18 15.11
N SER A 147 -22.22 19.11 14.16
CA SER A 147 -22.71 20.24 13.37
C SER A 147 -23.88 21.00 14.01
N VAL A 148 -24.42 20.55 15.16
CA VAL A 148 -25.53 21.22 15.84
C VAL A 148 -24.96 22.19 16.83
N GLU A 149 -25.14 23.47 16.55
CA GLU A 149 -24.66 24.57 17.39
C GLU A 149 -25.08 24.44 18.86
N GLY A 150 -24.11 24.60 19.76
CA GLY A 150 -24.32 24.49 21.20
C GLY A 150 -24.55 23.07 21.73
N SER A 151 -24.57 22.06 20.86
CA SER A 151 -24.73 20.67 21.26
C SER A 151 -23.38 19.93 21.32
N GLY A 152 -23.29 18.93 22.18
CA GLY A 152 -22.10 18.13 22.39
C GLY A 152 -21.38 18.41 23.70
N THR A 153 -20.39 17.57 24.01
CA THR A 153 -19.55 17.79 25.20
C THR A 153 -18.58 18.94 24.94
N GLU A 154 -18.58 19.93 25.83
CA GLU A 154 -17.75 21.10 25.74
C GLU A 154 -16.30 20.80 26.16
N VAL A 155 -15.35 21.32 25.38
CA VAL A 155 -13.96 21.48 25.80
C VAL A 155 -13.52 22.92 25.64
N SER A 156 -12.57 23.38 26.46
CA SER A 156 -12.02 24.72 26.32
C SER A 156 -11.19 24.86 25.05
N ALA A 157 -11.16 26.04 24.45
CA ALA A 157 -10.25 26.36 23.36
C ALA A 157 -8.80 25.94 23.69
N GLY A 158 -8.08 25.45 22.71
CA GLY A 158 -6.73 24.88 22.85
C GLY A 158 -6.68 23.42 23.31
N SER A 159 -7.82 22.83 23.68
CA SER A 159 -7.90 21.40 23.97
C SER A 159 -8.03 20.58 22.67
N VAL A 160 -7.45 19.38 22.66
CA VAL A 160 -7.63 18.41 21.56
C VAL A 160 -9.03 17.80 21.67
N LEU A 161 -9.79 17.87 20.60
CA LEU A 161 -11.09 17.21 20.47
C LEU A 161 -11.01 16.12 19.40
N THR A 162 -11.21 14.87 19.81
CA THR A 162 -11.16 13.72 18.92
C THR A 162 -12.53 13.46 18.30
N GLY A 163 -12.57 13.46 16.98
CA GLY A 163 -13.69 13.08 16.16
C GLY A 163 -13.64 11.64 15.68
N THR A 164 -14.38 11.35 14.62
CA THR A 164 -14.41 10.02 13.97
C THR A 164 -13.15 9.81 13.15
N TYR A 165 -12.79 10.79 12.32
CA TYR A 165 -11.71 10.70 11.35
C TYR A 165 -10.42 11.37 11.82
N GLY A 166 -10.47 12.26 12.83
CA GLY A 166 -9.29 12.97 13.22
C GLY A 166 -9.42 13.72 14.55
N GLN A 167 -8.47 14.60 14.78
CA GLN A 167 -8.35 15.42 15.98
C GLN A 167 -8.28 16.89 15.61
N LEU A 168 -9.19 17.70 16.16
CA LEU A 168 -9.18 19.15 16.07
C LEU A 168 -8.55 19.76 17.33
N THR A 169 -7.69 20.74 17.12
CA THR A 169 -7.25 21.67 18.17
C THR A 169 -7.54 23.07 17.68
N LEU A 170 -8.50 23.78 18.30
CA LEU A 170 -8.88 25.15 17.99
C LEU A 170 -8.45 26.07 19.14
N ALA A 171 -7.52 26.97 18.87
CA ALA A 171 -6.96 27.88 19.83
C ALA A 171 -7.90 29.08 20.12
N ALA A 172 -7.68 29.78 21.22
CA ALA A 172 -8.48 30.95 21.59
C ALA A 172 -8.37 32.12 20.61
N ASN A 173 -7.27 32.20 19.85
CA ASN A 173 -7.08 33.22 18.80
C ASN A 173 -7.74 32.89 17.47
N GLY A 174 -8.46 31.76 17.36
CA GLY A 174 -9.12 31.31 16.14
C GLY A 174 -8.31 30.32 15.30
N SER A 175 -7.00 30.27 15.48
CA SER A 175 -6.17 29.32 14.70
C SER A 175 -6.48 27.88 15.09
N TYR A 176 -6.54 27.00 14.09
CA TYR A 176 -6.80 25.58 14.34
C TYR A 176 -5.89 24.65 13.53
N THR A 177 -5.75 23.46 14.07
CA THR A 177 -5.14 22.33 13.39
C THR A 177 -6.10 21.18 13.43
N TYR A 178 -6.21 20.45 12.30
CA TYR A 178 -6.92 19.18 12.22
C TYR A 178 -5.97 18.11 11.69
N ALA A 179 -5.89 17.00 12.38
CA ALA A 179 -5.10 15.84 11.96
C ALA A 179 -6.03 14.66 11.71
N ALA A 180 -6.11 14.20 10.45
CA ALA A 180 -6.80 12.98 10.09
C ALA A 180 -5.86 11.79 10.44
N ASN A 181 -5.98 11.26 11.65
CA ASN A 181 -5.02 10.31 12.24
C ASN A 181 -5.70 9.17 12.99
N THR A 182 -6.90 8.80 12.60
CA THR A 182 -7.64 7.69 13.20
C THR A 182 -7.70 6.51 12.23
N ALA A 183 -7.92 5.32 12.77
CA ALA A 183 -8.12 4.13 11.94
C ALA A 183 -9.33 4.25 10.97
N ALA A 184 -10.30 5.12 11.27
CA ALA A 184 -11.41 5.40 10.37
C ALA A 184 -11.00 6.30 9.20
N ALA A 185 -10.01 7.18 9.39
CA ALA A 185 -9.42 7.96 8.30
C ALA A 185 -8.53 7.08 7.42
N ASP A 186 -7.67 6.27 8.05
CA ASP A 186 -6.79 5.33 7.33
C ASP A 186 -7.57 4.29 6.50
N ALA A 187 -8.82 3.97 6.88
CA ALA A 187 -9.66 3.02 6.17
C ALA A 187 -10.48 3.63 5.02
N LEU A 188 -10.31 4.91 4.71
CA LEU A 188 -10.97 5.54 3.56
C LEU A 188 -10.28 5.10 2.26
N ASP A 189 -11.06 4.58 1.33
CA ASP A 189 -10.51 4.23 0.02
C ASP A 189 -10.02 5.47 -0.75
N PRO A 190 -9.07 5.30 -1.65
CA PRO A 190 -8.59 6.40 -2.51
C PRO A 190 -9.75 7.11 -3.23
N GLY A 191 -9.92 8.42 -2.95
CA GLY A 191 -10.98 9.23 -3.52
C GLY A 191 -12.30 9.23 -2.74
N ASP A 192 -12.39 8.52 -1.63
CA ASP A 192 -13.51 8.70 -0.70
C ASP A 192 -13.49 10.12 -0.12
N VAL A 193 -14.67 10.74 -0.03
CA VAL A 193 -14.84 12.07 0.52
C VAL A 193 -15.84 12.01 1.65
N VAL A 194 -15.36 12.33 2.85
CA VAL A 194 -16.19 12.39 4.06
C VAL A 194 -16.04 13.75 4.72
N THR A 195 -17.02 14.14 5.53
CA THR A 195 -16.96 15.39 6.29
C THR A 195 -17.08 15.12 7.77
N GLU A 196 -16.34 15.89 8.56
CA GLU A 196 -16.49 15.95 10.02
C GLU A 196 -16.73 17.38 10.45
N SER A 197 -17.65 17.59 11.41
CA SER A 197 -18.03 18.93 11.83
C SER A 197 -17.78 19.10 13.31
N PHE A 198 -17.41 20.32 13.68
CA PHE A 198 -17.24 20.80 15.05
C PHE A 198 -17.96 22.14 15.19
N ASN A 199 -18.54 22.42 16.36
CA ASN A 199 -19.07 23.75 16.63
C ASN A 199 -18.27 24.41 17.73
N TYR A 200 -18.12 25.72 17.64
CA TYR A 200 -17.35 26.51 18.60
C TYR A 200 -18.11 27.75 19.05
N THR A 201 -17.77 28.25 20.21
CA THR A 201 -18.32 29.49 20.77
C THR A 201 -17.26 30.57 20.68
N VAL A 202 -17.58 31.67 20.01
CA VAL A 202 -16.81 32.91 19.98
C VAL A 202 -17.37 33.90 21.02
N SER A 203 -16.50 34.73 21.58
CA SER A 203 -16.86 35.77 22.55
C SER A 203 -16.12 37.05 22.23
N ASP A 204 -16.82 38.22 22.42
CA ASP A 204 -16.31 39.57 22.30
C ASP A 204 -15.59 40.07 23.59
N GLY A 205 -15.53 39.23 24.63
CA GLY A 205 -14.98 39.63 25.94
C GLY A 205 -15.85 40.62 26.76
N ASN A 206 -16.93 41.15 26.18
CA ASN A 206 -17.83 42.14 26.78
C ASN A 206 -19.19 41.54 27.17
N GLY A 207 -19.36 40.22 26.99
CA GLY A 207 -20.57 39.47 27.37
C GLY A 207 -21.40 39.00 26.19
N GLY A 208 -21.08 39.40 24.97
CA GLY A 208 -21.62 38.83 23.73
C GLY A 208 -20.95 37.48 23.40
N THR A 209 -21.73 36.57 22.90
CA THR A 209 -21.24 35.26 22.40
C THR A 209 -22.09 34.81 21.25
N ASP A 210 -21.44 34.10 20.29
CA ASP A 210 -22.14 33.42 19.21
C ASP A 210 -21.54 32.03 18.98
N ILE A 211 -22.22 31.20 18.20
CA ILE A 211 -21.78 29.83 17.93
C ILE A 211 -21.77 29.61 16.42
N ALA A 212 -20.66 29.03 15.93
CA ALA A 212 -20.50 28.68 14.53
C ALA A 212 -19.98 27.25 14.36
N VAL A 213 -19.95 26.78 13.13
CA VAL A 213 -19.56 25.39 12.76
C VAL A 213 -18.35 25.44 11.86
N ILE A 214 -17.33 24.62 12.19
CA ILE A 214 -16.26 24.24 11.30
C ILE A 214 -16.62 22.90 10.67
N THR A 215 -16.57 22.80 9.35
CA THR A 215 -16.71 21.54 8.62
C THR A 215 -15.39 21.23 7.95
N ILE A 216 -14.80 20.08 8.25
CA ILE A 216 -13.57 19.57 7.66
C ILE A 216 -13.94 18.50 6.65
N THR A 217 -13.46 18.64 5.44
CA THR A 217 -13.54 17.58 4.40
C THR A 217 -12.29 16.74 4.47
N ILE A 218 -12.46 15.43 4.57
CA ILE A 218 -11.38 14.44 4.60
C ILE A 218 -11.49 13.61 3.33
N ILE A 219 -10.36 13.44 2.65
CA ILE A 219 -10.28 12.70 1.40
C ILE A 219 -9.39 11.49 1.64
N GLY A 220 -9.89 10.29 1.29
CA GLY A 220 -9.13 9.04 1.33
C GLY A 220 -8.00 9.06 0.31
N ILE A 221 -6.84 8.60 0.74
CA ILE A 221 -5.65 8.39 -0.12
C ILE A 221 -5.24 6.93 -0.03
N ASN A 222 -4.56 6.43 -1.06
CA ASN A 222 -4.09 5.06 -1.04
C ASN A 222 -3.00 4.85 0.01
N ASP A 223 -3.22 3.89 0.88
CA ASP A 223 -2.18 3.31 1.72
C ASP A 223 -1.44 2.19 0.99
N ASN A 224 -0.26 1.82 1.46
CA ASN A 224 0.49 0.73 0.85
C ASN A 224 0.03 -0.60 1.46
N PRO A 225 -0.12 -1.65 0.64
CA PRO A 225 -0.44 -2.97 1.16
C PRO A 225 0.70 -3.55 2.00
N VAL A 226 0.36 -4.35 2.99
CA VAL A 226 1.30 -5.03 3.89
C VAL A 226 1.40 -6.50 3.48
N ALA A 227 2.52 -6.88 2.88
CA ALA A 227 2.80 -8.26 2.49
C ALA A 227 3.53 -9.02 3.61
N ASN A 228 3.08 -10.23 3.89
CA ASN A 228 3.64 -11.12 4.91
C ASN A 228 4.21 -12.40 4.26
N ASN A 229 5.32 -12.89 4.82
CA ASN A 229 5.98 -14.06 4.27
C ASN A 229 5.18 -15.35 4.50
N ASP A 230 5.25 -16.24 3.52
CA ASP A 230 4.60 -17.53 3.50
C ASP A 230 5.59 -18.69 3.53
N THR A 231 5.15 -19.80 4.10
CA THR A 231 5.93 -21.04 4.14
C THR A 231 5.06 -22.24 3.81
N ASN A 232 5.65 -23.19 3.08
CA ASN A 232 5.01 -24.48 2.85
C ASN A 232 6.05 -25.58 2.65
N SER A 233 5.61 -26.85 2.58
CA SER A 233 6.48 -27.97 2.35
C SER A 233 5.84 -29.04 1.48
N VAL A 234 6.67 -29.79 0.78
CA VAL A 234 6.24 -30.89 -0.09
C VAL A 234 7.31 -32.00 -0.11
N ALA A 235 6.91 -33.24 -0.29
CA ALA A 235 7.87 -34.32 -0.50
C ALA A 235 8.50 -34.23 -1.92
N ALA A 236 9.76 -34.63 -2.03
CA ALA A 236 10.43 -34.71 -3.31
C ALA A 236 9.62 -35.54 -4.35
N SER A 237 9.61 -35.09 -5.59
CA SER A 237 8.84 -35.66 -6.70
C SER A 237 7.31 -35.63 -6.52
N GLN A 238 6.79 -34.87 -5.58
CA GLN A 238 5.35 -34.65 -5.40
C GLN A 238 4.94 -33.25 -5.86
N THR A 239 3.65 -33.05 -5.98
CA THR A 239 3.05 -31.75 -6.33
C THR A 239 2.27 -31.21 -5.13
N LEU A 240 2.58 -30.00 -4.72
CA LEU A 240 1.81 -29.21 -3.79
C LEU A 240 0.85 -28.32 -4.56
N THR A 241 -0.44 -28.34 -4.21
CA THR A 241 -1.42 -27.43 -4.80
C THR A 241 -2.11 -26.68 -3.68
N VAL A 242 -2.10 -25.37 -3.77
CA VAL A 242 -2.73 -24.44 -2.84
C VAL A 242 -3.79 -23.67 -3.59
N THR A 243 -5.03 -23.88 -3.18
CA THR A 243 -6.20 -23.20 -3.72
C THR A 243 -6.59 -22.05 -2.81
N ASP A 244 -7.40 -21.14 -3.33
CA ASP A 244 -7.95 -19.99 -2.61
C ASP A 244 -8.43 -20.32 -1.20
N GLY A 245 -8.18 -19.46 -0.25
CA GLY A 245 -8.88 -19.32 1.03
C GLY A 245 -8.16 -19.70 2.32
N SER A 246 -7.00 -20.37 2.36
CA SER A 246 -6.38 -20.67 3.66
C SER A 246 -4.87 -20.81 3.71
N SER A 247 -4.22 -20.82 2.58
CA SER A 247 -2.77 -21.03 2.48
C SER A 247 -2.18 -20.47 1.19
N ASP A 248 -2.98 -19.74 0.39
CA ASP A 248 -2.45 -18.95 -0.73
C ASP A 248 -1.61 -17.79 -0.18
N VAL A 249 -0.82 -17.19 -1.07
CA VAL A 249 0.13 -16.16 -0.61
C VAL A 249 -0.54 -14.84 -0.20
N LEU A 250 -1.83 -14.63 -0.54
CA LEU A 250 -2.55 -13.41 -0.17
C LEU A 250 -3.31 -13.54 1.16
N ASN A 251 -3.40 -14.74 1.73
CA ASN A 251 -4.28 -15.00 2.88
C ASN A 251 -3.87 -14.24 4.16
N ASN A 252 -2.59 -13.95 4.32
CA ASN A 252 -2.06 -13.22 5.48
C ASN A 252 -1.64 -11.78 5.15
N ASP A 253 -1.82 -11.37 3.89
CA ASP A 253 -1.56 -10.02 3.42
C ASP A 253 -2.76 -9.12 3.75
N THR A 254 -2.50 -7.85 4.00
CA THR A 254 -3.53 -6.91 4.42
C THR A 254 -3.33 -5.54 3.75
N ASP A 255 -4.41 -4.80 3.73
CA ASP A 255 -4.43 -3.39 3.40
C ASP A 255 -5.34 -2.67 4.41
N VAL A 256 -5.07 -1.41 4.71
CA VAL A 256 -5.92 -0.60 5.59
C VAL A 256 -7.07 0.03 4.84
N ASP A 257 -6.94 0.24 3.51
CA ASP A 257 -8.02 0.70 2.65
C ASP A 257 -9.17 -0.31 2.66
N ALA A 258 -10.40 0.16 2.91
CA ALA A 258 -11.53 -0.72 3.24
C ALA A 258 -11.92 -1.70 2.12
N HIS A 259 -11.70 -1.32 0.86
CA HIS A 259 -12.07 -2.10 -0.32
C HIS A 259 -10.87 -2.41 -1.22
N ALA A 260 -9.65 -2.37 -0.69
CA ALA A 260 -8.45 -2.74 -1.44
C ALA A 260 -8.57 -4.16 -2.00
N SER A 261 -8.20 -4.33 -3.26
CA SER A 261 -8.21 -5.62 -3.95
C SER A 261 -6.80 -6.10 -4.18
N LEU A 262 -6.31 -6.93 -3.28
CA LEU A 262 -4.94 -7.45 -3.32
C LEU A 262 -4.75 -8.48 -4.43
N SER A 263 -3.61 -8.43 -5.09
CA SER A 263 -3.22 -9.38 -6.12
C SER A 263 -1.70 -9.54 -6.21
N VAL A 264 -1.25 -10.68 -6.74
CA VAL A 264 0.16 -10.88 -7.11
C VAL A 264 0.41 -10.28 -8.49
N SER A 265 1.31 -9.30 -8.58
CA SER A 265 1.66 -8.64 -9.86
C SER A 265 2.94 -9.16 -10.49
N SER A 266 3.88 -9.68 -9.71
CA SER A 266 5.09 -10.32 -10.21
C SER A 266 5.65 -11.37 -9.26
N ILE A 267 6.51 -12.26 -9.79
CA ILE A 267 7.15 -13.34 -9.06
C ILE A 267 8.61 -13.50 -9.49
N THR A 268 9.50 -13.74 -8.53
CA THR A 268 10.92 -13.98 -8.75
C THR A 268 11.35 -15.28 -8.08
N ALA A 269 12.04 -16.16 -8.80
CA ALA A 269 12.68 -17.35 -8.21
C ALA A 269 14.00 -16.94 -7.54
N THR A 270 13.95 -16.46 -6.30
CA THR A 270 15.06 -15.80 -5.60
C THR A 270 16.23 -16.75 -5.35
N THR A 271 15.97 -17.97 -4.87
CA THR A 271 17.04 -18.98 -4.64
C THR A 271 17.76 -19.37 -5.93
N ALA A 272 17.06 -19.39 -7.04
CA ALA A 272 17.65 -19.71 -8.34
C ALA A 272 18.31 -18.51 -9.04
N GLY A 273 18.27 -17.32 -8.45
CA GLY A 273 18.83 -16.09 -9.04
C GLY A 273 18.07 -15.60 -10.27
N GLY A 274 16.76 -15.90 -10.33
CA GLY A 274 15.87 -15.47 -11.41
C GLY A 274 15.61 -13.97 -11.40
N SER A 275 15.10 -13.44 -12.51
CA SER A 275 14.55 -12.10 -12.62
C SER A 275 13.05 -12.12 -12.33
N ALA A 276 12.50 -10.95 -11.98
CA ALA A 276 11.06 -10.79 -11.82
C ALA A 276 10.32 -11.11 -13.13
N THR A 277 9.22 -11.83 -13.01
CA THR A 277 8.34 -12.21 -14.10
C THR A 277 6.92 -11.76 -13.75
N ASP A 278 6.28 -11.06 -14.66
CA ASP A 278 4.94 -10.52 -14.45
C ASP A 278 3.90 -11.64 -14.29
N VAL A 279 2.95 -11.41 -13.41
CA VAL A 279 1.75 -12.24 -13.21
C VAL A 279 0.56 -11.47 -13.75
N ASN A 280 -0.11 -12.01 -14.77
CA ASN A 280 -1.22 -11.33 -15.41
C ASN A 280 -2.45 -11.26 -14.50
N PRO A 281 -3.17 -10.11 -14.48
CA PRO A 281 -4.39 -9.97 -13.70
C PRO A 281 -5.45 -11.03 -14.04
N GLY A 282 -6.24 -11.42 -13.03
CA GLY A 282 -7.34 -12.36 -13.20
C GLY A 282 -6.92 -13.81 -13.44
N THR A 283 -5.67 -14.17 -13.20
CA THR A 283 -5.15 -15.54 -13.38
C THR A 283 -5.18 -16.31 -12.05
N THR A 284 -5.24 -17.64 -12.17
CA THR A 284 -5.14 -18.60 -11.08
C THR A 284 -4.02 -19.60 -11.37
N TYR A 285 -3.59 -20.41 -10.39
CA TYR A 285 -2.58 -21.44 -10.64
C TYR A 285 -2.98 -22.45 -11.72
N SER A 286 -4.27 -22.62 -12.01
CA SER A 286 -4.82 -23.56 -12.97
C SER A 286 -5.19 -22.94 -14.31
N SER A 287 -5.27 -21.60 -14.39
CA SER A 287 -5.69 -20.88 -15.60
C SER A 287 -4.90 -19.58 -15.76
N GLY A 288 -4.11 -19.50 -16.81
CA GLY A 288 -3.32 -18.31 -17.17
C GLY A 288 -2.11 -18.05 -16.26
N TYR A 289 -1.74 -18.97 -15.39
CA TYR A 289 -0.67 -18.85 -14.42
C TYR A 289 0.67 -18.40 -15.00
N THR A 290 1.49 -17.77 -14.18
CA THR A 290 2.91 -17.52 -14.45
C THR A 290 3.74 -18.66 -13.87
N SER A 291 4.74 -19.14 -14.62
CA SER A 291 5.60 -20.26 -14.22
C SER A 291 7.03 -19.79 -14.06
N VAL A 292 7.63 -20.06 -12.90
CA VAL A 292 9.05 -19.79 -12.59
C VAL A 292 9.72 -21.03 -12.03
N THR A 293 10.98 -21.27 -12.44
CA THR A 293 11.73 -22.44 -12.02
C THR A 293 12.69 -22.08 -10.90
N GLY A 294 12.52 -22.73 -9.75
CA GLY A 294 13.43 -22.69 -8.61
C GLY A 294 14.59 -23.68 -8.76
N SER A 295 15.36 -23.84 -7.69
CA SER A 295 16.47 -24.81 -7.64
C SER A 295 16.00 -26.24 -7.42
N TYR A 296 14.85 -26.42 -6.75
CA TYR A 296 14.33 -27.72 -6.33
C TYR A 296 12.96 -28.06 -6.92
N GLY A 297 12.37 -27.14 -7.69
CA GLY A 297 11.08 -27.37 -8.34
C GLY A 297 10.63 -26.20 -9.20
N THR A 298 9.40 -26.29 -9.67
CA THR A 298 8.78 -25.27 -10.52
C THR A 298 7.49 -24.78 -9.86
N LEU A 299 7.37 -23.47 -9.69
CA LEU A 299 6.18 -22.78 -9.18
C LEU A 299 5.31 -22.33 -10.36
N ARG A 300 4.00 -22.50 -10.22
CA ARG A 300 2.95 -21.90 -11.04
C ARG A 300 2.08 -21.07 -10.09
N ILE A 301 1.94 -19.79 -10.36
CA ILE A 301 1.20 -18.86 -9.50
C ILE A 301 0.22 -18.04 -10.32
N GLY A 302 -0.95 -17.77 -9.75
CA GLY A 302 -1.95 -16.85 -10.29
C GLY A 302 -1.93 -15.49 -9.56
N ALA A 303 -2.55 -14.50 -10.17
CA ALA A 303 -2.73 -13.19 -9.55
C ALA A 303 -3.61 -13.24 -8.30
N ASP A 304 -4.46 -14.27 -8.18
CA ASP A 304 -5.31 -14.54 -7.01
C ASP A 304 -4.56 -15.14 -5.81
N GLY A 305 -3.22 -15.23 -5.88
CA GLY A 305 -2.39 -15.80 -4.82
C GLY A 305 -2.32 -17.33 -4.79
N THR A 306 -3.21 -18.01 -5.51
CA THR A 306 -3.20 -19.47 -5.60
C THR A 306 -1.97 -19.98 -6.33
N TYR A 307 -1.44 -21.14 -5.93
CA TYR A 307 -0.24 -21.66 -6.56
C TYR A 307 -0.19 -23.20 -6.60
N GLN A 308 0.63 -23.71 -7.51
CA GLN A 308 1.05 -25.09 -7.58
C GLN A 308 2.56 -25.16 -7.65
N TYR A 309 3.16 -25.97 -6.78
CA TYR A 309 4.59 -26.23 -6.83
C TYR A 309 4.86 -27.71 -7.17
N ILE A 310 5.61 -27.93 -8.24
CA ILE A 310 5.98 -29.27 -8.73
C ILE A 310 7.42 -29.51 -8.28
N ALA A 311 7.59 -30.33 -7.23
CA ALA A 311 8.89 -30.62 -6.67
C ALA A 311 9.73 -31.52 -7.56
N GLY A 312 11.03 -31.23 -7.65
CA GLY A 312 12.05 -32.10 -8.23
C GLY A 312 12.36 -33.30 -7.33
N SER A 313 13.31 -34.13 -7.76
CA SER A 313 13.72 -35.35 -7.04
C SER A 313 14.66 -35.08 -5.84
N SER A 314 15.25 -33.89 -5.77
CA SER A 314 16.21 -33.52 -4.73
C SER A 314 15.53 -32.66 -3.66
N GLY A 315 15.87 -32.89 -2.40
CA GLY A 315 15.44 -32.06 -1.28
C GLY A 315 16.24 -30.77 -1.16
N GLY A 316 15.60 -29.74 -0.60
CA GLY A 316 16.17 -28.42 -0.38
C GLY A 316 15.08 -27.35 -0.21
N THR A 317 15.47 -26.09 -0.24
CA THR A 317 14.54 -24.96 -0.04
C THR A 317 14.59 -24.02 -1.22
N ASP A 318 13.43 -23.75 -1.81
CA ASP A 318 13.23 -22.67 -2.78
C ASP A 318 12.56 -21.48 -2.08
N VAL A 319 13.04 -20.29 -2.41
CA VAL A 319 12.45 -19.01 -1.99
C VAL A 319 12.04 -18.27 -3.25
N PHE A 320 10.78 -17.87 -3.28
CA PHE A 320 10.20 -17.02 -4.31
C PHE A 320 9.82 -15.69 -3.68
N THR A 321 10.20 -14.58 -4.29
CA THR A 321 9.73 -13.25 -3.89
C THR A 321 8.56 -12.87 -4.78
N TYR A 322 7.39 -12.61 -4.20
CA TYR A 322 6.25 -12.08 -4.92
C TYR A 322 6.05 -10.60 -4.63
N THR A 323 5.47 -9.90 -5.57
CA THR A 323 5.07 -8.51 -5.44
C THR A 323 3.56 -8.46 -5.26
N LEU A 324 3.13 -7.99 -4.10
CA LEU A 324 1.75 -7.69 -3.77
C LEU A 324 1.37 -6.34 -4.37
N TYR A 325 0.18 -6.22 -4.91
CA TYR A 325 -0.36 -5.04 -5.56
C TYR A 325 -1.82 -4.81 -5.17
N ASP A 326 -2.17 -3.61 -4.77
CA ASP A 326 -3.49 -3.17 -4.35
C ASP A 326 -4.30 -2.48 -5.46
N GLY A 327 -3.71 -2.26 -6.62
CA GLY A 327 -4.26 -1.47 -7.72
C GLY A 327 -3.54 -0.14 -7.92
N THR A 328 -2.72 0.31 -6.97
CA THR A 328 -2.02 1.60 -6.97
C THR A 328 -0.57 1.46 -6.54
N ALA A 329 -0.32 0.83 -5.39
CA ALA A 329 0.99 0.66 -4.77
C ALA A 329 1.41 -0.82 -4.72
N THR A 330 2.68 -1.06 -4.44
CA THR A 330 3.23 -2.42 -4.34
C THR A 330 4.11 -2.58 -3.11
N THR A 331 4.10 -3.79 -2.56
CA THR A 331 5.08 -4.25 -1.56
C THR A 331 5.53 -5.67 -1.90
N THR A 332 6.50 -6.22 -1.19
CA THR A 332 7.01 -7.56 -1.50
C THR A 332 7.09 -8.44 -0.28
N ALA A 333 6.82 -9.74 -0.47
CA ALA A 333 7.10 -10.78 0.52
C ALA A 333 7.63 -12.05 -0.14
N THR A 334 7.89 -13.08 0.65
CA THR A 334 8.50 -14.32 0.17
C THR A 334 7.60 -15.52 0.43
N LEU A 335 7.52 -16.40 -0.57
CA LEU A 335 7.02 -17.77 -0.42
C LEU A 335 8.22 -18.73 -0.31
N THR A 336 8.38 -19.37 0.84
CA THR A 336 9.43 -20.36 1.08
C THR A 336 8.85 -21.77 1.02
N ILE A 337 9.37 -22.60 0.11
CA ILE A 337 8.93 -24.00 -0.04
C ILE A 337 10.08 -24.93 0.28
N THR A 338 9.87 -25.81 1.28
CA THR A 338 10.82 -26.85 1.65
C THR A 338 10.46 -28.16 0.95
N VAL A 339 11.36 -28.66 0.10
CA VAL A 339 11.25 -29.97 -0.52
C VAL A 339 11.92 -31.01 0.35
N ASN A 340 11.15 -31.93 0.92
CA ASN A 340 11.63 -32.98 1.80
C ASN A 340 12.02 -34.23 0.98
N SER A 341 13.31 -34.56 0.96
CA SER A 341 13.76 -35.84 0.38
C SER A 341 13.52 -37.00 1.36
N ALA A 342 13.21 -38.15 0.81
CA ALA A 342 13.15 -39.36 1.62
C ALA A 342 14.55 -39.68 2.17
N PRO A 343 14.65 -40.24 3.38
CA PRO A 343 15.92 -40.71 3.90
C PRO A 343 16.42 -41.84 2.99
N VAL A 344 17.73 -41.83 2.76
CA VAL A 344 18.40 -42.94 2.07
C VAL A 344 18.89 -43.91 3.12
N ALA A 345 18.29 -45.09 3.16
CA ALA A 345 18.79 -46.18 3.99
C ALA A 345 19.95 -46.87 3.27
N ALA A 346 21.04 -47.08 3.99
CA ALA A 346 22.14 -47.91 3.53
C ALA A 346 22.05 -49.31 4.20
N ASP A 347 22.33 -50.34 3.42
CA ASP A 347 22.40 -51.71 3.94
C ASP A 347 23.54 -51.81 4.94
N ASN A 348 23.24 -52.33 6.11
CA ASN A 348 24.22 -52.56 7.15
C ASN A 348 24.41 -54.09 7.31
N THR A 349 25.63 -54.50 7.41
CA THR A 349 25.98 -55.88 7.69
C THR A 349 26.69 -55.99 9.04
N GLY A 350 26.31 -56.94 9.82
CA GLY A 350 26.97 -57.25 11.09
C GLY A 350 27.37 -58.75 11.12
N ILE A 351 28.46 -59.04 11.75
CA ILE A 351 28.90 -60.41 12.00
C ILE A 351 28.87 -60.63 13.50
N VAL A 352 28.30 -61.75 13.91
CA VAL A 352 28.27 -62.18 15.30
C VAL A 352 28.61 -63.66 15.33
N ASN A 353 29.40 -64.06 16.31
CA ASN A 353 29.69 -65.48 16.51
C ASN A 353 28.47 -66.21 17.10
N GLU A 354 28.40 -67.49 16.95
CA GLU A 354 27.48 -68.37 17.64
C GLU A 354 27.55 -68.07 19.14
N ASP A 355 26.41 -67.95 19.81
CA ASP A 355 26.25 -67.55 21.21
C ASP A 355 26.66 -66.08 21.53
N GLY A 356 27.05 -65.30 20.54
CA GLY A 356 27.36 -63.88 20.69
C GLY A 356 26.14 -62.96 20.55
N THR A 357 26.23 -61.74 21.06
CA THR A 357 25.23 -60.69 20.89
C THR A 357 25.87 -59.50 20.15
N LEU A 358 25.34 -59.14 19.02
CA LEU A 358 25.70 -57.89 18.35
C LEU A 358 24.82 -56.75 18.85
N THR A 359 25.41 -55.83 19.56
CA THR A 359 24.71 -54.61 20.03
C THR A 359 25.24 -53.42 19.23
N VAL A 360 24.35 -52.74 18.51
CA VAL A 360 24.63 -51.48 17.86
C VAL A 360 23.89 -50.39 18.63
N SER A 361 24.64 -49.51 19.31
CA SER A 361 24.03 -48.37 20.04
C SER A 361 23.73 -47.22 19.12
N ASP A 362 22.53 -46.66 19.29
CA ASP A 362 22.14 -45.38 18.66
C ASP A 362 22.97 -44.24 19.28
N GLY A 363 23.61 -43.43 18.45
CA GLY A 363 24.33 -42.23 18.91
C GLY A 363 25.83 -42.19 18.64
N ALA A 364 26.43 -43.19 18.04
CA ALA A 364 27.78 -43.06 17.49
C ALA A 364 27.74 -42.57 16.05
N SER A 365 28.53 -41.54 15.75
CA SER A 365 28.76 -41.04 14.37
C SER A 365 28.83 -42.20 13.40
N ALA A 366 28.08 -42.06 12.30
CA ALA A 366 27.92 -43.01 11.23
C ALA A 366 29.18 -43.88 10.95
N ASN A 367 28.96 -45.15 10.73
CA ASN A 367 29.86 -46.08 10.06
C ASN A 367 31.14 -46.51 10.84
N SER A 368 31.00 -46.93 12.04
CA SER A 368 32.10 -47.66 12.64
C SER A 368 31.58 -48.93 13.34
N ILE A 369 31.33 -49.98 12.54
CA ILE A 369 31.43 -51.32 13.10
C ILE A 369 32.94 -51.57 13.24
N THR A 370 33.52 -51.14 14.34
CA THR A 370 34.89 -51.56 14.69
C THR A 370 34.83 -53.04 14.95
N THR A 371 35.62 -53.81 14.20
CA THR A 371 35.86 -55.24 14.38
C THR A 371 36.00 -55.57 15.83
N ALA A 372 34.99 -56.21 16.41
CA ALA A 372 35.20 -56.94 17.67
C ALA A 372 36.26 -58.01 17.36
N ALA A 373 37.27 -58.06 18.21
CA ALA A 373 38.32 -59.07 18.06
C ALA A 373 37.66 -60.45 18.11
N ILE A 374 37.76 -61.17 16.97
CA ILE A 374 37.27 -62.55 16.89
C ILE A 374 38.24 -63.39 17.70
N THR A 375 37.85 -63.86 18.88
CA THR A 375 38.57 -64.85 19.66
C THR A 375 38.03 -66.21 19.29
N TYR A 376 38.88 -67.03 18.66
CA TYR A 376 38.54 -68.41 18.32
C TYR A 376 38.72 -69.31 19.59
N ASP A 377 37.74 -70.19 19.81
CA ASP A 377 37.96 -71.38 20.68
C ASP A 377 38.53 -72.51 19.80
N ALA A 378 39.34 -73.34 20.34
CA ALA A 378 40.06 -74.39 19.61
C ALA A 378 39.18 -75.50 19.01
N ASN A 379 37.85 -75.41 19.20
CA ASN A 379 36.87 -76.37 18.68
C ASN A 379 35.99 -75.80 17.55
N ASP A 380 36.14 -74.52 17.14
CA ASP A 380 35.35 -73.91 16.06
C ASP A 380 35.78 -74.41 14.70
N THR A 381 34.85 -75.00 13.93
CA THR A 381 35.04 -75.33 12.53
C THR A 381 34.55 -74.13 11.73
N PHE A 382 35.48 -73.46 11.08
CA PHE A 382 35.19 -72.31 10.23
C PHE A 382 34.70 -72.76 8.85
N ASP A 383 33.45 -72.57 8.55
CA ASP A 383 32.92 -72.79 7.20
C ASP A 383 33.02 -71.50 6.36
N MET A 384 34.01 -71.41 5.51
CA MET A 384 34.24 -70.28 4.60
C MET A 384 33.36 -70.33 3.35
N SER A 385 32.47 -71.30 3.24
CA SER A 385 31.61 -71.42 2.06
C SER A 385 30.52 -70.35 1.94
N ALA A 386 30.24 -69.64 3.06
CA ALA A 386 29.26 -68.57 3.10
C ALA A 386 29.83 -67.15 2.82
N VAL A 387 31.16 -67.03 2.74
CA VAL A 387 31.81 -65.74 2.41
C VAL A 387 32.07 -65.69 0.91
N SER A 388 31.00 -65.59 0.12
CA SER A 388 31.11 -65.33 -1.32
C SER A 388 30.92 -63.84 -1.60
N GLY A 389 32.00 -63.23 -2.07
CA GLY A 389 32.01 -61.97 -2.79
C GLY A 389 31.86 -60.73 -1.89
N GLU A 390 32.63 -59.85 -1.96
CA GLU A 390 33.20 -59.05 -3.03
C GLU A 390 34.45 -58.32 -2.53
N ASN A 391 35.35 -58.08 -3.43
CA ASN A 391 36.52 -57.22 -3.29
C ASN A 391 36.14 -55.78 -3.17
#